data_c539f98d30640f0388347986d758b651
#
_entry.id   c539f98d30640f0388347986d758b651
#
_cell.length_a   1.000
_cell.length_b   1.000
_cell.length_c   1.000
_cell.angle_alpha   90.00
_cell.angle_beta   90.00
_cell.angle_gamma   90.00
#
_symmetry.space_group_name_H-M   'P 1'
#
loop_
_entity.id
_entity.type
_entity.pdbx_description
1 polymer ?
#
loop_
_entity_poly.entity_id
_entity_poly.type
_entity_poly.pdbx_seq_one_letter_code
_entity_poly.pdbx_strand_id
1 'polypeptide(L)'
;MNTKIAALVLFALCAQPAWSQSYASTAAAKPAESAAVTTRMALRDLWVEHIFWVRNYAVANQAGNARQAAVAANEVVSDATRIANSIAPLYGQPAADQLLKLLAGHWGAIKHYSDATVGKDKKGQQAAVDELTTNAKAIAAFLAKANPNLPEATLLTLLSAHGGHHVVQIDQLAAGDYAGEARTWAMMREHILTLSDALAAALVKQFPDKF
;
A
#
# COMPACT_ATOMS: atom_id res chain seq x y z
N MET A 1 -3.06 -74.17 -39.10
CA MET A 1 -1.63 -74.18 -39.32
C MET A 1 -1.14 -72.74 -39.19
N ASN A 2 -0.47 -72.45 -38.12
CA ASN A 2 -0.05 -71.06 -37.77
C ASN A 2 1.45 -70.93 -38.05
N THR A 3 1.80 -70.06 -38.97
CA THR A 3 3.19 -69.73 -39.24
C THR A 3 3.50 -68.36 -38.57
N LYS A 4 4.32 -68.38 -37.53
CA LYS A 4 4.84 -67.17 -36.87
C LYS A 4 6.07 -66.70 -37.62
N ILE A 5 6.05 -65.49 -38.13
CA ILE A 5 7.21 -64.79 -38.69
C ILE A 5 7.80 -63.94 -37.59
N ALA A 6 9.03 -64.25 -37.17
CA ALA A 6 9.81 -63.43 -36.23
C ALA A 6 10.61 -62.37 -37.01
N ALA A 7 10.34 -61.11 -36.79
CA ALA A 7 11.12 -60.01 -37.31
C ALA A 7 12.26 -59.69 -36.37
N LEU A 8 13.48 -59.86 -36.84
CA LEU A 8 14.72 -59.49 -36.15
C LEU A 8 14.96 -58.00 -36.37
N VAL A 9 14.87 -57.17 -35.33
CA VAL A 9 15.24 -55.76 -35.40
C VAL A 9 16.70 -55.61 -34.98
N LEU A 10 17.59 -55.31 -35.91
CA LEU A 10 18.97 -54.92 -35.64
C LEU A 10 19.00 -53.50 -35.09
N PHE A 11 19.43 -53.32 -33.83
CA PHE A 11 19.79 -52.00 -33.27
C PHE A 11 21.21 -51.68 -33.70
N ALA A 12 21.34 -50.70 -34.60
CA ALA A 12 22.64 -50.06 -34.88
C ALA A 12 22.91 -49.02 -33.76
N LEU A 13 23.92 -49.27 -32.90
CA LEU A 13 24.43 -48.28 -31.95
C LEU A 13 25.23 -47.24 -32.76
N CYS A 14 24.62 -46.07 -32.99
CA CYS A 14 25.36 -44.88 -33.38
C CYS A 14 25.95 -44.24 -32.12
N ALA A 15 27.28 -44.41 -31.93
CA ALA A 15 28.02 -43.67 -30.93
C ALA A 15 28.05 -42.19 -31.32
N GLN A 16 27.32 -41.36 -30.58
CA GLN A 16 27.38 -39.90 -30.73
C GLN A 16 28.55 -39.37 -29.90
N PRO A 17 29.41 -38.47 -30.43
CA PRO A 17 30.46 -37.86 -29.67
C PRO A 17 29.80 -36.92 -28.64
N ALA A 18 30.09 -37.13 -27.36
CA ALA A 18 29.68 -36.25 -26.26
C ALA A 18 30.40 -34.90 -26.38
N TRP A 19 29.71 -33.93 -26.96
CA TRP A 19 30.11 -32.55 -26.90
C TRP A 19 29.59 -32.02 -25.55
N SER A 20 30.34 -32.26 -24.47
CA SER A 20 30.12 -31.59 -23.22
C SER A 20 30.58 -30.15 -23.35
N GLN A 21 29.71 -29.29 -23.90
CA GLN A 21 29.86 -27.85 -23.71
C GLN A 21 29.50 -27.54 -22.28
N SER A 22 30.52 -27.35 -21.45
CA SER A 22 30.37 -26.68 -20.14
C SER A 22 29.92 -25.26 -20.42
N TYR A 23 28.60 -25.04 -20.42
CA TYR A 23 28.06 -23.69 -20.20
C TYR A 23 28.40 -23.32 -18.78
N ALA A 24 29.57 -22.74 -18.54
CA ALA A 24 29.81 -21.93 -17.37
C ALA A 24 28.82 -20.74 -17.46
N SER A 25 27.67 -20.92 -16.86
CA SER A 25 26.73 -19.83 -16.63
C SER A 25 27.44 -18.86 -15.67
N THR A 26 28.14 -17.89 -16.22
CA THR A 26 28.45 -16.66 -15.52
C THR A 26 27.11 -15.96 -15.34
N ALA A 27 26.32 -16.41 -14.34
CA ALA A 27 25.20 -15.62 -13.85
C ALA A 27 25.85 -14.31 -13.37
N ALA A 28 25.81 -13.28 -14.20
CA ALA A 28 26.15 -11.94 -13.81
C ALA A 28 25.31 -11.64 -12.57
N ALA A 29 25.94 -11.39 -11.43
CA ALA A 29 25.24 -11.04 -10.21
C ALA A 29 24.34 -9.87 -10.54
N LYS A 30 23.02 -10.04 -10.32
CA LYS A 30 22.05 -8.96 -10.54
C LYS A 30 22.58 -7.75 -9.77
N PRO A 31 22.73 -6.55 -10.39
CA PRO A 31 23.20 -5.38 -9.67
C PRO A 31 22.37 -5.23 -8.41
N ALA A 32 23.03 -5.02 -7.26
CA ALA A 32 22.31 -4.75 -6.02
C ALA A 32 21.44 -3.51 -6.25
N GLU A 33 20.15 -3.62 -5.97
CA GLU A 33 19.23 -2.49 -6.04
C GLU A 33 19.71 -1.42 -5.06
N SER A 34 19.71 -0.13 -5.46
CA SER A 34 20.13 0.94 -4.55
C SER A 34 19.18 1.00 -3.35
N ALA A 35 19.69 1.40 -2.18
CA ALA A 35 18.87 1.55 -0.97
C ALA A 35 17.69 2.50 -1.19
N ALA A 36 17.86 3.53 -2.04
CA ALA A 36 16.80 4.45 -2.42
C ALA A 36 15.64 3.75 -3.16
N VAL A 37 15.95 2.84 -4.11
CA VAL A 37 14.93 2.06 -4.83
C VAL A 37 14.21 1.11 -3.86
N THR A 38 14.96 0.39 -3.03
CA THR A 38 14.41 -0.53 -2.04
C THR A 38 13.46 0.19 -1.08
N THR A 39 13.86 1.36 -0.57
CA THR A 39 13.03 2.18 0.33
C THR A 39 11.76 2.68 -0.35
N ARG A 40 11.88 3.16 -1.60
CA ARG A 40 10.73 3.59 -2.38
C ARG A 40 9.72 2.46 -2.57
N MET A 41 10.20 1.25 -2.90
CA MET A 41 9.36 0.07 -3.07
C MET A 41 8.67 -0.31 -1.75
N ALA A 42 9.42 -0.37 -0.65
CA ALA A 42 8.88 -0.70 0.67
C ALA A 42 7.81 0.32 1.14
N LEU A 43 8.02 1.61 0.91
CA LEU A 43 7.02 2.63 1.22
C LEU A 43 5.78 2.49 0.34
N ARG A 44 5.93 2.21 -0.96
CA ARG A 44 4.79 1.95 -1.83
C ARG A 44 3.95 0.77 -1.35
N ASP A 45 4.58 -0.33 -0.92
CA ASP A 45 3.88 -1.50 -0.41
C ASP A 45 3.10 -1.16 0.85
N LEU A 46 3.71 -0.48 1.84
CA LEU A 46 3.05 -0.05 3.06
C LEU A 46 1.84 0.86 2.77
N TRP A 47 2.00 1.88 1.91
CA TRP A 47 0.91 2.80 1.62
C TRP A 47 -0.20 2.19 0.77
N VAL A 48 0.10 1.22 -0.10
CA VAL A 48 -0.92 0.44 -0.84
C VAL A 48 -1.65 -0.50 0.12
N GLU A 49 -0.95 -1.14 1.05
CA GLU A 49 -1.56 -1.97 2.08
C GLU A 49 -2.49 -1.17 3.00
N HIS A 50 -2.11 0.07 3.34
CA HIS A 50 -2.96 1.00 4.09
C HIS A 50 -4.32 1.20 3.41
N ILE A 51 -4.33 1.65 2.15
CA ILE A 51 -5.60 1.90 1.44
C ILE A 51 -6.39 0.61 1.19
N PHE A 52 -5.70 -0.53 1.04
CA PHE A 52 -6.34 -1.84 0.90
C PHE A 52 -7.15 -2.20 2.15
N TRP A 53 -6.57 -2.11 3.35
CA TRP A 53 -7.26 -2.47 4.57
C TRP A 53 -8.36 -1.48 4.96
N VAL A 54 -8.16 -0.16 4.73
CA VAL A 54 -9.22 0.84 4.91
C VAL A 54 -10.40 0.55 3.99
N ARG A 55 -10.15 0.23 2.71
CA ARG A 55 -11.21 -0.17 1.78
C ARG A 55 -11.92 -1.45 2.22
N ASN A 56 -11.19 -2.48 2.66
CA ASN A 56 -11.80 -3.70 3.17
C ASN A 56 -12.70 -3.43 4.38
N TYR A 57 -12.27 -2.55 5.29
CA TYR A 57 -13.14 -2.11 6.37
C TYR A 57 -14.41 -1.45 5.86
N ALA A 58 -14.31 -0.48 4.94
CA ALA A 58 -15.47 0.22 4.41
C ALA A 58 -16.45 -0.75 3.72
N VAL A 59 -15.94 -1.67 2.88
CA VAL A 59 -16.77 -2.71 2.22
C VAL A 59 -17.50 -3.57 3.25
N ALA A 60 -16.80 -4.07 4.25
CA ALA A 60 -17.39 -4.94 5.27
C ALA A 60 -18.40 -4.19 6.14
N ASN A 61 -18.08 -2.94 6.53
CA ASN A 61 -18.95 -2.12 7.39
C ASN A 61 -20.25 -1.73 6.66
N GLN A 62 -20.17 -1.26 5.41
CA GLN A 62 -21.36 -0.93 4.62
C GLN A 62 -22.22 -2.15 4.28
N ALA A 63 -21.61 -3.34 4.21
CA ALA A 63 -22.33 -4.62 4.02
C ALA A 63 -22.90 -5.20 5.34
N GLY A 64 -22.68 -4.56 6.49
CA GLY A 64 -23.12 -5.06 7.79
C GLY A 64 -22.34 -6.28 8.30
N ASN A 65 -21.18 -6.60 7.71
CA ASN A 65 -20.34 -7.73 8.12
C ASN A 65 -19.38 -7.30 9.25
N ALA A 66 -19.89 -7.24 10.48
CA ALA A 66 -19.14 -6.78 11.64
C ALA A 66 -17.87 -7.59 11.92
N ARG A 67 -17.87 -8.90 11.67
CA ARG A 67 -16.70 -9.77 11.89
C ARG A 67 -15.56 -9.43 10.94
N GLN A 68 -15.86 -9.26 9.66
CA GLN A 68 -14.87 -8.88 8.66
C GLN A 68 -14.39 -7.44 8.88
N ALA A 69 -15.29 -6.52 9.23
CA ALA A 69 -14.94 -5.14 9.56
C ALA A 69 -13.96 -5.06 10.74
N ALA A 70 -14.18 -5.86 11.80
CA ALA A 70 -13.28 -5.92 12.95
C ALA A 70 -11.87 -6.40 12.58
N VAL A 71 -11.76 -7.43 11.73
CA VAL A 71 -10.45 -7.91 11.24
C VAL A 71 -9.76 -6.83 10.42
N ALA A 72 -10.46 -6.22 9.46
CA ALA A 72 -9.90 -5.16 8.64
C ALA A 72 -9.45 -3.94 9.48
N ALA A 73 -10.23 -3.55 10.50
CA ALA A 73 -9.86 -2.48 11.43
C ALA A 73 -8.55 -2.77 12.18
N ASN A 74 -8.35 -4.01 12.65
CA ASN A 74 -7.11 -4.43 13.30
C ASN A 74 -5.91 -4.37 12.34
N GLU A 75 -6.10 -4.77 11.08
CA GLU A 75 -5.04 -4.69 10.08
C GLU A 75 -4.69 -3.24 9.72
N VAL A 76 -5.67 -2.31 9.68
CA VAL A 76 -5.37 -0.86 9.53
C VAL A 76 -4.46 -0.37 10.65
N VAL A 77 -4.73 -0.75 11.90
CA VAL A 77 -3.90 -0.35 13.06
C VAL A 77 -2.49 -0.96 12.97
N SER A 78 -2.41 -2.24 12.61
CA SER A 78 -1.14 -2.94 12.40
C SER A 78 -0.30 -2.27 11.31
N ASP A 79 -0.92 -1.94 10.20
CA ASP A 79 -0.27 -1.27 9.07
C ASP A 79 0.17 0.16 9.42
N ALA A 80 -0.68 0.96 10.06
CA ALA A 80 -0.32 2.28 10.56
C ALA A 80 0.91 2.24 11.49
N THR A 81 1.04 1.18 12.29
CA THR A 81 2.22 0.94 13.14
C THR A 81 3.47 0.68 12.31
N ARG A 82 3.36 -0.12 11.23
CA ARG A 82 4.48 -0.37 10.29
C ARG A 82 4.90 0.91 9.55
N ILE A 83 3.93 1.69 9.06
CA ILE A 83 4.19 2.97 8.41
C ILE A 83 4.92 3.92 9.38
N ALA A 84 4.42 4.07 10.60
CA ALA A 84 5.05 4.94 11.59
C ALA A 84 6.47 4.47 11.93
N ASN A 85 6.68 3.18 12.15
CA ASN A 85 7.99 2.63 12.48
C ASN A 85 8.99 2.70 11.32
N SER A 86 8.54 2.81 10.06
CA SER A 86 9.42 2.94 8.89
C SER A 86 10.30 4.19 8.93
N ILE A 87 9.89 5.24 9.66
CA ILE A 87 10.68 6.47 9.80
C ILE A 87 11.62 6.46 11.02
N ALA A 88 11.45 5.52 11.97
CA ALA A 88 12.23 5.48 13.21
C ALA A 88 13.76 5.41 12.98
N PRO A 89 14.30 4.68 11.98
CA PRO A 89 15.74 4.65 11.72
C PRO A 89 16.34 6.00 11.30
N LEU A 90 15.50 6.93 10.78
CA LEU A 90 15.94 8.22 10.27
C LEU A 90 15.64 9.36 11.24
N TYR A 91 14.48 9.33 11.91
CA TYR A 91 13.99 10.43 12.76
C TYR A 91 13.91 10.07 14.24
N GLY A 92 14.19 8.80 14.60
CA GLY A 92 14.08 8.29 15.97
C GLY A 92 12.66 7.87 16.38
N GLN A 93 12.59 7.10 17.46
CA GLN A 93 11.32 6.54 17.96
C GLN A 93 10.29 7.61 18.36
N PRO A 94 10.65 8.74 19.01
CA PRO A 94 9.66 9.77 19.32
C PRO A 94 8.93 10.35 18.11
N ALA A 95 9.60 10.44 16.97
CA ALA A 95 8.97 10.88 15.72
C ALA A 95 8.01 9.82 15.16
N ALA A 96 8.40 8.55 15.22
CA ALA A 96 7.55 7.43 14.82
C ALA A 96 6.29 7.36 15.72
N ASP A 97 6.43 7.50 17.03
CA ASP A 97 5.30 7.50 17.97
C ASP A 97 4.33 8.66 17.71
N GLN A 98 4.86 9.85 17.38
CA GLN A 98 4.03 10.99 17.01
C GLN A 98 3.31 10.76 15.68
N LEU A 99 3.98 10.19 14.68
CA LEU A 99 3.35 9.82 13.41
C LEU A 99 2.24 8.79 13.63
N LEU A 100 2.49 7.76 14.46
CA LEU A 100 1.48 6.75 14.79
C LEU A 100 0.23 7.39 15.41
N LYS A 101 0.39 8.33 16.33
CA LYS A 101 -0.72 9.06 16.92
C LYS A 101 -1.54 9.83 15.87
N LEU A 102 -0.86 10.45 14.91
CA LEU A 102 -1.51 11.17 13.81
C LEU A 102 -2.26 10.21 12.87
N LEU A 103 -1.66 9.08 12.51
CA LEU A 103 -2.30 8.05 11.69
C LEU A 103 -3.50 7.41 12.40
N ALA A 104 -3.42 7.20 13.72
CA ALA A 104 -4.56 6.73 14.52
C ALA A 104 -5.72 7.72 14.49
N GLY A 105 -5.45 9.03 14.57
CA GLY A 105 -6.46 10.08 14.40
C GLY A 105 -7.09 10.07 13.01
N HIS A 106 -6.28 9.90 11.98
CA HIS A 106 -6.75 9.74 10.59
C HIS A 106 -7.71 8.55 10.45
N TRP A 107 -7.28 7.38 10.90
CA TRP A 107 -8.10 6.18 10.90
C TRP A 107 -9.40 6.35 11.69
N GLY A 108 -9.33 6.95 12.89
CA GLY A 108 -10.50 7.23 13.71
C GLY A 108 -11.56 8.04 12.97
N ALA A 109 -11.15 9.09 12.26
CA ALA A 109 -12.05 9.94 11.49
C ALA A 109 -12.68 9.21 10.28
N ILE A 110 -11.89 8.40 9.54
CA ILE A 110 -12.43 7.56 8.44
C ILE A 110 -13.45 6.55 8.97
N LYS A 111 -13.12 5.88 10.08
CA LYS A 111 -14.03 4.94 10.74
C LYS A 111 -15.31 5.64 11.19
N HIS A 112 -15.22 6.81 11.81
CA HIS A 112 -16.35 7.62 12.22
C HIS A 112 -17.25 7.97 11.03
N TYR A 113 -16.67 8.40 9.90
CA TYR A 113 -17.43 8.67 8.68
C TYR A 113 -18.18 7.44 8.18
N SER A 114 -17.51 6.28 8.12
CA SER A 114 -18.12 5.03 7.68
C SER A 114 -19.27 4.58 8.60
N ASP A 115 -19.10 4.69 9.91
CA ASP A 115 -20.12 4.32 10.90
C ASP A 115 -21.32 5.29 10.83
N ALA A 116 -21.07 6.59 10.71
CA ALA A 116 -22.10 7.61 10.53
C ALA A 116 -22.90 7.40 9.24
N THR A 117 -22.22 6.92 8.17
CA THR A 117 -22.86 6.60 6.88
C THR A 117 -23.81 5.41 7.04
N VAL A 118 -23.41 4.33 7.71
CA VAL A 118 -24.27 3.18 8.04
C VAL A 118 -25.45 3.64 8.88
N GLY A 119 -25.22 4.50 9.87
CA GLY A 119 -26.25 5.06 10.77
C GLY A 119 -27.13 6.13 10.10
N LYS A 120 -26.84 6.55 8.87
CA LYS A 120 -27.49 7.68 8.17
C LYS A 120 -27.43 8.98 8.97
N ASP A 121 -26.39 9.14 9.80
CA ASP A 121 -26.14 10.31 10.64
C ASP A 121 -25.37 11.38 9.87
N LYS A 122 -26.09 12.34 9.29
CA LYS A 122 -25.49 13.45 8.53
C LYS A 122 -24.62 14.37 9.40
N LYS A 123 -24.93 14.53 10.70
CA LYS A 123 -24.12 15.33 11.62
C LYS A 123 -22.81 14.62 11.93
N GLY A 124 -22.86 13.32 12.19
CA GLY A 124 -21.68 12.50 12.37
C GLY A 124 -20.78 12.47 11.12
N GLN A 125 -21.36 12.37 9.92
CA GLN A 125 -20.60 12.48 8.67
C GLN A 125 -19.83 13.82 8.57
N GLN A 126 -20.51 14.95 8.86
CA GLN A 126 -19.87 16.27 8.81
C GLN A 126 -18.78 16.39 9.89
N ALA A 127 -19.03 15.94 11.11
CA ALA A 127 -18.04 15.95 12.18
C ALA A 127 -16.79 15.14 11.80
N ALA A 128 -16.96 13.97 11.18
CA ALA A 128 -15.85 13.14 10.71
C ALA A 128 -15.04 13.82 9.59
N VAL A 129 -15.68 14.57 8.69
CA VAL A 129 -14.99 15.37 7.66
C VAL A 129 -14.18 16.51 8.30
N ASP A 130 -14.70 17.15 9.34
CA ASP A 130 -13.99 18.19 10.07
C ASP A 130 -12.77 17.61 10.83
N GLU A 131 -12.92 16.41 11.42
CA GLU A 131 -11.83 15.65 12.04
C GLU A 131 -10.74 15.29 11.02
N LEU A 132 -11.12 14.78 9.83
CA LEU A 132 -10.20 14.48 8.75
C LEU A 132 -9.42 15.71 8.29
N THR A 133 -10.11 16.84 8.11
CA THR A 133 -9.51 18.10 7.71
C THR A 133 -8.49 18.60 8.74
N THR A 134 -8.83 18.53 10.01
CA THR A 134 -7.96 18.92 11.13
C THR A 134 -6.74 18.00 11.19
N ASN A 135 -6.95 16.70 11.04
CA ASN A 135 -5.90 15.70 11.06
C ASN A 135 -4.95 15.84 9.85
N ALA A 136 -5.47 16.09 8.64
CA ALA A 136 -4.64 16.33 7.46
C ALA A 136 -3.69 17.52 7.64
N LYS A 137 -4.17 18.61 8.24
CA LYS A 137 -3.32 19.77 8.61
C LYS A 137 -2.23 19.38 9.60
N ALA A 138 -2.57 18.61 10.64
CA ALA A 138 -1.62 18.18 11.64
C ALA A 138 -0.53 17.24 11.07
N ILE A 139 -0.91 16.30 10.19
CA ILE A 139 0.06 15.43 9.48
C ILE A 139 0.95 16.27 8.57
N ALA A 140 0.39 17.17 7.77
CA ALA A 140 1.16 18.03 6.86
C ALA A 140 2.19 18.87 7.62
N ALA A 141 1.79 19.53 8.69
CA ALA A 141 2.67 20.33 9.54
C ALA A 141 3.77 19.48 10.20
N PHE A 142 3.44 18.29 10.70
CA PHE A 142 4.41 17.36 11.28
C PHE A 142 5.48 16.94 10.27
N LEU A 143 5.05 16.49 9.08
CA LEU A 143 5.96 16.02 8.03
C LEU A 143 6.83 17.16 7.47
N ALA A 144 6.25 18.33 7.24
CA ALA A 144 6.99 19.50 6.75
C ALA A 144 8.03 19.99 7.77
N LYS A 145 7.70 19.92 9.07
CA LYS A 145 8.67 20.25 10.13
C LYS A 145 9.81 19.25 10.21
N ALA A 146 9.52 17.95 9.98
CA ALA A 146 10.53 16.90 10.02
C ALA A 146 11.42 16.87 8.80
N ASN A 147 10.89 17.24 7.61
CA ASN A 147 11.62 17.18 6.34
C ASN A 147 11.43 18.46 5.51
N PRO A 148 12.47 19.31 5.37
CA PRO A 148 12.38 20.57 4.62
C PRO A 148 12.13 20.39 3.11
N ASN A 149 12.23 19.17 2.60
CA ASN A 149 11.95 18.85 1.19
C ASN A 149 10.46 18.50 0.96
N LEU A 150 9.63 18.58 2.01
CA LEU A 150 8.18 18.34 1.96
C LEU A 150 7.43 19.66 2.25
N PRO A 151 7.07 20.46 1.24
CA PRO A 151 6.31 21.69 1.46
C PRO A 151 4.94 21.39 2.08
N GLU A 152 4.60 22.07 3.18
CA GLU A 152 3.36 21.82 3.93
C GLU A 152 2.10 21.97 3.06
N ALA A 153 2.04 22.99 2.21
CA ALA A 153 0.90 23.21 1.31
C ALA A 153 0.70 22.05 0.31
N THR A 154 1.81 21.50 -0.21
CA THR A 154 1.75 20.32 -1.11
C THR A 154 1.26 19.09 -0.35
N LEU A 155 1.79 18.85 0.85
CA LEU A 155 1.35 17.75 1.70
C LEU A 155 -0.14 17.88 2.06
N LEU A 156 -0.59 19.08 2.44
CA LEU A 156 -1.99 19.31 2.78
C LEU A 156 -2.91 19.02 1.59
N THR A 157 -2.53 19.42 0.38
CA THR A 157 -3.29 19.12 -0.84
C THR A 157 -3.38 17.61 -1.07
N LEU A 158 -2.27 16.88 -0.97
CA LEU A 158 -2.24 15.42 -1.15
C LEU A 158 -3.05 14.70 -0.06
N LEU A 159 -2.88 15.07 1.20
CA LEU A 159 -3.59 14.44 2.31
C LEU A 159 -5.09 14.72 2.29
N SER A 160 -5.50 15.94 1.88
CA SER A 160 -6.92 16.28 1.72
C SER A 160 -7.58 15.48 0.59
N ALA A 161 -6.89 15.33 -0.54
CA ALA A 161 -7.38 14.51 -1.66
C ALA A 161 -7.46 13.03 -1.25
N HIS A 162 -6.47 12.51 -0.47
CA HIS A 162 -6.47 11.16 0.07
C HIS A 162 -7.72 10.91 0.96
N GLY A 163 -7.96 11.78 1.94
CA GLY A 163 -9.16 11.69 2.78
C GLY A 163 -10.46 11.78 1.98
N GLY A 164 -10.51 12.67 0.98
CA GLY A 164 -11.63 12.79 0.06
C GLY A 164 -11.95 11.52 -0.73
N HIS A 165 -10.92 10.79 -1.18
CA HIS A 165 -11.12 9.50 -1.85
C HIS A 165 -11.77 8.46 -0.93
N HIS A 166 -11.38 8.37 0.35
CA HIS A 166 -12.04 7.48 1.31
C HIS A 166 -13.51 7.83 1.52
N VAL A 167 -13.84 9.12 1.67
CA VAL A 167 -15.22 9.61 1.82
C VAL A 167 -16.05 9.18 0.61
N VAL A 168 -15.57 9.45 -0.61
CA VAL A 168 -16.27 9.09 -1.85
C VAL A 168 -16.46 7.58 -1.98
N GLN A 169 -15.45 6.76 -1.65
CA GLN A 169 -15.59 5.30 -1.66
C GLN A 169 -16.67 4.81 -0.70
N ILE A 170 -16.71 5.34 0.52
CA ILE A 170 -17.73 4.96 1.52
C ILE A 170 -19.13 5.33 1.03
N ASP A 171 -19.32 6.53 0.47
CA ASP A 171 -20.61 6.97 -0.06
C ASP A 171 -21.07 6.10 -1.26
N GLN A 172 -20.16 5.75 -2.16
CA GLN A 172 -20.44 4.87 -3.29
C GLN A 172 -20.83 3.46 -2.84
N LEU A 173 -20.14 2.90 -1.85
CA LEU A 173 -20.49 1.61 -1.27
C LEU A 173 -21.87 1.65 -0.61
N ALA A 174 -22.18 2.70 0.15
CA ALA A 174 -23.48 2.89 0.79
C ALA A 174 -24.62 3.06 -0.24
N ALA A 175 -24.33 3.66 -1.39
CA ALA A 175 -25.27 3.82 -2.49
C ALA A 175 -25.41 2.57 -3.40
N GLY A 176 -24.55 1.54 -3.22
CA GLY A 176 -24.47 0.39 -4.12
C GLY A 176 -23.84 0.71 -5.49
N ASP A 177 -23.16 1.85 -5.63
CA ASP A 177 -22.41 2.21 -6.84
C ASP A 177 -21.03 1.55 -6.85
N TYR A 178 -21.01 0.23 -6.99
CA TYR A 178 -19.76 -0.56 -7.02
C TYR A 178 -18.90 -0.24 -8.24
N ALA A 179 -19.49 0.18 -9.36
CA ALA A 179 -18.75 0.58 -10.54
C ALA A 179 -18.05 1.94 -10.33
N GLY A 180 -18.71 2.88 -9.65
CA GLY A 180 -18.12 4.14 -9.21
C GLY A 180 -16.98 3.89 -8.22
N GLU A 181 -17.20 3.05 -7.22
CA GLU A 181 -16.20 2.70 -6.22
C GLU A 181 -14.93 2.10 -6.86
N ALA A 182 -15.09 1.20 -7.83
CA ALA A 182 -13.95 0.62 -8.55
C ALA A 182 -13.13 1.69 -9.30
N ARG A 183 -13.77 2.70 -9.87
CA ARG A 183 -13.06 3.85 -10.48
C ARG A 183 -12.35 4.70 -9.44
N THR A 184 -13.01 4.98 -8.32
CA THR A 184 -12.39 5.73 -7.20
C THR A 184 -11.23 4.96 -6.61
N TRP A 185 -11.30 3.63 -6.51
CA TRP A 185 -10.17 2.78 -6.10
C TRP A 185 -8.96 2.94 -7.02
N ALA A 186 -9.15 2.94 -8.34
CA ALA A 186 -8.06 3.15 -9.29
C ALA A 186 -7.40 4.51 -9.09
N MET A 187 -8.19 5.58 -8.94
CA MET A 187 -7.69 6.93 -8.65
C MET A 187 -6.95 7.00 -7.29
N MET A 188 -7.53 6.40 -6.26
CA MET A 188 -6.90 6.32 -4.93
C MET A 188 -5.53 5.64 -5.01
N ARG A 189 -5.43 4.53 -5.74
CA ARG A 189 -4.17 3.79 -5.89
C ARG A 189 -3.09 4.62 -6.58
N GLU A 190 -3.41 5.34 -7.64
CA GLU A 190 -2.46 6.25 -8.30
C GLU A 190 -2.05 7.39 -7.38
N HIS A 191 -3.02 7.94 -6.65
CA HIS A 191 -2.80 9.03 -5.70
C HIS A 191 -1.86 8.61 -4.56
N ILE A 192 -2.10 7.44 -3.94
CA ILE A 192 -1.27 6.98 -2.82
C ILE A 192 0.16 6.65 -3.26
N LEU A 193 0.36 6.15 -4.49
CA LEU A 193 1.69 5.95 -5.05
C LEU A 193 2.42 7.29 -5.26
N THR A 194 1.70 8.34 -5.69
CA THR A 194 2.25 9.69 -5.81
C THR A 194 2.69 10.24 -4.45
N LEU A 195 1.85 10.10 -3.42
CA LEU A 195 2.19 10.50 -2.05
C LEU A 195 3.42 9.73 -1.54
N SER A 196 3.41 8.40 -1.67
CA SER A 196 4.51 7.53 -1.24
C SER A 196 5.83 7.88 -1.93
N ASP A 197 5.80 8.13 -3.25
CA ASP A 197 6.99 8.53 -4.01
C ASP A 197 7.55 9.88 -3.57
N ALA A 198 6.67 10.84 -3.27
CA ALA A 198 7.08 12.15 -2.75
C ALA A 198 7.77 12.00 -1.38
N LEU A 199 7.23 11.16 -0.50
CA LEU A 199 7.84 10.87 0.80
C LEU A 199 9.21 10.19 0.63
N ALA A 200 9.30 9.16 -0.21
CA ALA A 200 10.56 8.45 -0.46
C ALA A 200 11.64 9.38 -1.04
N ALA A 201 11.30 10.20 -2.03
CA ALA A 201 12.22 11.16 -2.63
C ALA A 201 12.72 12.20 -1.61
N ALA A 202 11.85 12.66 -0.72
CA ALA A 202 12.21 13.60 0.32
C ALA A 202 13.15 12.99 1.37
N LEU A 203 12.96 11.71 1.73
CA LEU A 203 13.87 10.99 2.62
C LEU A 203 15.26 10.85 2.01
N VAL A 204 15.35 10.37 0.77
CA VAL A 204 16.63 10.25 0.04
C VAL A 204 17.36 11.58 -0.04
N LYS A 205 16.63 12.66 -0.30
CA LYS A 205 17.22 14.00 -0.40
C LYS A 205 17.71 14.53 0.95
N GLN A 206 17.04 14.20 2.05
CA GLN A 206 17.44 14.66 3.40
C GLN A 206 18.57 13.83 3.98
N PHE A 207 18.66 12.55 3.66
CA PHE A 207 19.62 11.61 4.23
C PHE A 207 20.44 10.91 3.14
N PRO A 208 21.16 11.62 2.26
CA PRO A 208 21.83 11.01 1.10
C PRO A 208 22.84 9.93 1.50
N ASP A 209 23.44 10.01 2.68
CA ASP A 209 24.42 9.03 3.18
C ASP A 209 23.78 7.71 3.68
N LYS A 210 22.43 7.61 3.67
CA LYS A 210 21.68 6.43 4.08
C LYS A 210 21.16 5.61 2.90
N PHE A 211 21.24 6.17 1.69
CA PHE A 211 20.68 5.65 0.46
C PHE A 211 21.72 5.60 -0.66
#